data_a1f74417677bfeb74adc2e758dc0a66d
#
_entry.id   a1f74417677bfeb74adc2e758dc0a66d
#
_cell.length_a   1.000
_cell.length_b   1.000
_cell.length_c   1.000
_cell.angle_alpha   90.00
_cell.angle_beta   90.00
_cell.angle_gamma   90.00
#
_symmetry.space_group_name_H-M   'P 1'
#
loop_
_entity.id
_entity.type
_entity.pdbx_description
1 polymer ?
#
loop_
_entity_poly.entity_id
_entity_poly.type
_entity_poly.pdbx_seq_one_letter_code
_entity_poly.pdbx_strand_id
1 'polypeptide(L)'
;IKQMFDIMKVDDICVYADAGCHVNIHGKQRLQEYYDIINRNSSGIISFQIGDLQEEWYTTDKVFDFFNIPDDDIDIRKSGQYISTILIMRKCDATIELIDDYYNIATTRSDLFSDIYNVDNKTPTFRDHRHDQSIFSILRKQHGSVVLPDETWTYNGLNWSDLKHIPIFSSRIRG
;
A
#
# COMPACT_ATOMS: atom_id res chain seq x y z
N ILE A 1 13.14 -0.85 -0.34
CA ILE A 1 12.56 -1.67 0.75
C ILE A 1 13.33 -2.98 0.89
N LYS A 2 13.48 -3.81 -0.17
CA LYS A 2 14.19 -5.11 -0.10
C LYS A 2 15.58 -5.00 0.56
N GLN A 3 16.43 -4.09 0.11
CA GLN A 3 17.77 -3.87 0.68
C GLN A 3 17.74 -3.54 2.18
N MET A 4 16.73 -2.79 2.63
CA MET A 4 16.56 -2.50 4.05
C MET A 4 16.18 -3.77 4.82
N PHE A 5 15.24 -4.56 4.28
CA PHE A 5 14.87 -5.83 4.88
C PHE A 5 16.04 -6.80 5.03
N ASP A 6 16.99 -6.82 4.08
CA ASP A 6 18.14 -7.72 4.14
C ASP A 6 19.05 -7.43 5.34
N ILE A 7 19.18 -6.16 5.74
CA ILE A 7 20.05 -5.75 6.87
C ILE A 7 19.33 -5.67 8.23
N MET A 8 18.01 -5.64 8.25
CA MET A 8 17.20 -5.65 9.48
C MET A 8 17.29 -7.00 10.20
N LYS A 9 17.12 -6.99 11.52
CA LYS A 9 16.91 -8.22 12.31
C LYS A 9 15.43 -8.60 12.29
N VAL A 10 15.16 -9.87 12.59
CA VAL A 10 13.78 -10.33 12.87
C VAL A 10 13.21 -9.49 14.01
N ASP A 11 11.93 -9.15 13.91
CA ASP A 11 11.17 -8.27 14.80
C ASP A 11 11.53 -6.78 14.76
N ASP A 12 12.54 -6.36 13.99
CA ASP A 12 12.72 -4.93 13.73
C ASP A 12 11.53 -4.36 12.93
N ILE A 13 11.17 -3.11 13.24
CA ILE A 13 10.09 -2.39 12.56
C ILE A 13 10.69 -1.42 11.54
N CYS A 14 10.22 -1.50 10.31
CA CYS A 14 10.52 -0.57 9.23
C CYS A 14 9.33 0.33 8.97
N VAL A 15 9.59 1.63 8.87
CA VAL A 15 8.64 2.61 8.37
C VAL A 15 9.19 3.18 7.08
N TYR A 16 8.49 2.93 5.98
CA TYR A 16 8.76 3.56 4.69
C TYR A 16 7.79 4.74 4.50
N ALA A 17 8.29 5.81 3.97
CA ALA A 17 7.47 6.95 3.56
C ALA A 17 8.09 7.59 2.32
N ASP A 18 7.26 7.96 1.35
CA ASP A 18 7.68 8.73 0.18
C ASP A 18 8.28 10.08 0.60
N ALA A 19 9.16 10.62 -0.24
CA ALA A 19 9.81 11.91 0.00
C ALA A 19 8.84 13.10 0.17
N GLY A 20 7.60 12.96 -0.32
CA GLY A 20 6.53 13.95 -0.15
C GLY A 20 5.74 13.83 1.16
N CYS A 21 6.18 12.97 2.09
CA CYS A 21 5.53 12.80 3.39
C CYS A 21 6.14 13.73 4.45
N HIS A 22 5.31 14.10 5.42
CA HIS A 22 5.71 14.81 6.63
C HIS A 22 5.75 13.88 7.83
N VAL A 23 6.82 13.97 8.62
CA VAL A 23 6.92 13.31 9.92
C VAL A 23 6.45 14.30 10.99
N ASN A 24 5.46 13.89 11.78
CA ASN A 24 4.83 14.71 12.80
C ASN A 24 5.17 14.20 14.20
N ILE A 25 5.93 14.98 14.95
CA ILE A 25 6.34 14.63 16.32
C ILE A 25 5.17 14.52 17.30
N HIS A 26 4.04 15.15 17.01
CA HIS A 26 2.85 15.11 17.85
C HIS A 26 2.04 13.80 17.65
N GLY A 27 2.30 13.05 16.56
CA GLY A 27 1.68 11.75 16.28
C GLY A 27 2.34 10.55 16.97
N LYS A 28 3.25 10.78 17.94
CA LYS A 28 4.02 9.70 18.59
C LYS A 28 3.14 8.62 19.22
N GLN A 29 2.03 9.01 19.83
CA GLN A 29 1.10 8.05 20.44
C GLN A 29 0.50 7.12 19.37
N ARG A 30 0.04 7.69 18.24
CA ARG A 30 -0.53 6.91 17.14
C ARG A 30 0.51 5.99 16.48
N LEU A 31 1.76 6.43 16.39
CA LEU A 31 2.86 5.59 15.91
C LEU A 31 3.08 4.37 16.82
N GLN A 32 3.00 4.56 18.15
CA GLN A 32 3.09 3.45 19.10
C GLN A 32 1.91 2.48 18.94
N GLU A 33 0.70 2.99 18.71
CA GLU A 33 -0.47 2.15 18.43
C GLU A 33 -0.27 1.29 17.16
N TYR A 34 0.32 1.84 16.08
CA TYR A 34 0.67 1.05 14.90
C TYR A 34 1.68 -0.06 15.22
N TYR A 35 2.70 0.24 16.03
CA TYR A 35 3.68 -0.77 16.44
C TYR A 35 3.02 -1.88 17.27
N ASP A 36 2.11 -1.52 18.17
CA ASP A 36 1.36 -2.49 18.97
C ASP A 36 0.46 -3.37 18.10
N ILE A 37 -0.16 -2.80 17.06
CA ILE A 37 -1.00 -3.52 16.11
C ILE A 37 -0.16 -4.57 15.35
N ILE A 38 0.96 -4.18 14.74
CA ILE A 38 1.76 -5.13 13.94
C ILE A 38 2.48 -6.17 14.80
N ASN A 39 2.80 -5.85 16.05
CA ASN A 39 3.42 -6.80 16.97
C ASN A 39 2.46 -7.89 17.44
N ARG A 40 1.15 -7.62 17.41
CA ARG A 40 0.11 -8.59 17.78
C ARG A 40 -0.44 -9.37 16.59
N ASN A 41 -0.03 -9.02 15.37
CA ASN A 41 -0.55 -9.63 14.16
C ASN A 41 0.55 -10.39 13.39
N SER A 42 0.23 -11.61 12.95
CA SER A 42 1.17 -12.46 12.22
C SER A 42 1.54 -11.93 10.84
N SER A 43 0.66 -11.13 10.20
CA SER A 43 0.98 -10.53 8.89
C SER A 43 2.11 -9.50 8.96
N GLY A 44 2.36 -8.89 10.11
CA GLY A 44 3.46 -7.96 10.32
C GLY A 44 3.40 -6.65 9.51
N ILE A 45 2.28 -6.34 8.85
CA ILE A 45 2.14 -5.15 8.02
C ILE A 45 0.78 -4.47 8.22
N ILE A 46 0.76 -3.13 8.20
CA ILE A 46 -0.45 -2.32 8.12
C ILE A 46 -0.65 -1.88 6.67
N SER A 47 -1.90 -2.03 6.20
CA SER A 47 -2.37 -1.49 4.93
C SER A 47 -3.39 -0.40 5.18
N PHE A 48 -3.08 0.83 4.77
CA PHE A 48 -4.03 1.93 4.77
C PHE A 48 -4.89 1.86 3.51
N GLN A 49 -6.20 1.70 3.67
CA GLN A 49 -7.15 1.50 2.58
C GLN A 49 -7.90 2.79 2.26
N ILE A 50 -7.86 3.18 0.99
CA ILE A 50 -8.65 4.30 0.47
C ILE A 50 -10.04 3.78 0.12
N GLY A 51 -11.05 4.05 0.97
CA GLY A 51 -12.39 3.48 0.81
C GLY A 51 -13.07 3.75 -0.53
N ASP A 52 -12.88 4.96 -1.05
CA ASP A 52 -13.57 5.43 -2.27
C ASP A 52 -12.81 5.16 -3.58
N LEU A 53 -11.62 4.57 -3.53
CA LEU A 53 -10.80 4.29 -4.71
C LEU A 53 -10.68 2.79 -4.93
N GLN A 54 -11.63 2.23 -5.69
CA GLN A 54 -11.66 0.79 -5.98
C GLN A 54 -10.43 0.35 -6.79
N GLU A 55 -9.98 -0.89 -6.55
CA GLU A 55 -8.85 -1.46 -7.28
C GLU A 55 -9.05 -1.41 -8.80
N GLU A 56 -10.22 -1.78 -9.30
CA GLU A 56 -10.50 -1.81 -10.74
C GLU A 56 -10.42 -0.44 -11.43
N TRP A 57 -10.50 0.66 -10.68
CA TRP A 57 -10.35 2.00 -11.25
C TRP A 57 -8.88 2.33 -11.57
N TYR A 58 -7.96 1.67 -10.87
CA TYR A 58 -6.53 2.03 -10.89
C TYR A 58 -5.59 0.85 -11.09
N THR A 59 -6.13 -0.30 -11.48
CA THR A 59 -5.36 -1.50 -11.76
C THR A 59 -5.80 -2.08 -13.11
N THR A 60 -4.84 -2.36 -13.99
CA THR A 60 -5.13 -2.91 -15.31
C THR A 60 -5.60 -4.35 -15.23
N ASP A 61 -6.43 -4.78 -16.20
CA ASP A 61 -6.86 -6.18 -16.32
C ASP A 61 -5.65 -7.13 -16.40
N LYS A 62 -4.55 -6.67 -17.01
CA LYS A 62 -3.31 -7.46 -17.12
C LYS A 62 -2.69 -7.77 -15.77
N VAL A 63 -2.80 -6.86 -14.80
CA VAL A 63 -2.36 -7.11 -13.42
C VAL A 63 -3.29 -8.08 -12.72
N PHE A 64 -4.60 -7.95 -12.89
CA PHE A 64 -5.57 -8.91 -12.35
C PHE A 64 -5.35 -10.32 -12.91
N ASP A 65 -5.13 -10.45 -14.23
CA ASP A 65 -4.78 -11.72 -14.88
C ASP A 65 -3.51 -12.34 -14.27
N PHE A 66 -2.48 -11.53 -14.06
CA PHE A 66 -1.22 -11.99 -13.48
C PHE A 66 -1.39 -12.58 -12.07
N PHE A 67 -2.27 -11.98 -11.26
CA PHE A 67 -2.59 -12.46 -9.92
C PHE A 67 -3.71 -13.51 -9.90
N ASN A 68 -4.19 -13.96 -11.05
CA ASN A 68 -5.32 -14.90 -11.20
C ASN A 68 -6.59 -14.42 -10.49
N ILE A 69 -6.90 -13.12 -10.58
CA ILE A 69 -8.10 -12.52 -10.01
C ILE A 69 -9.18 -12.47 -11.09
N PRO A 70 -10.25 -13.26 -10.99
CA PRO A 70 -11.30 -13.30 -12.00
C PRO A 70 -12.10 -12.00 -12.07
N ASP A 71 -12.83 -11.81 -13.18
CA ASP A 71 -13.59 -10.58 -13.43
C ASP A 71 -14.75 -10.38 -12.45
N ASP A 72 -15.26 -11.47 -11.88
CA ASP A 72 -16.36 -11.49 -10.91
C ASP A 72 -15.90 -11.48 -9.45
N ASP A 73 -14.60 -11.40 -9.19
CA ASP A 73 -14.06 -11.22 -7.83
C ASP A 73 -14.32 -9.80 -7.34
N ILE A 74 -15.51 -9.59 -6.77
CA ILE A 74 -15.93 -8.31 -6.21
C ILE A 74 -15.16 -7.94 -4.94
N ASP A 75 -14.67 -8.92 -4.18
CA ASP A 75 -13.99 -8.70 -2.91
C ASP A 75 -12.64 -8.01 -3.10
N ILE A 76 -11.93 -8.32 -4.18
CA ILE A 76 -10.70 -7.63 -4.54
C ILE A 76 -11.00 -6.43 -5.44
N ARG A 77 -11.66 -6.63 -6.58
CA ARG A 77 -11.82 -5.60 -7.61
C ARG A 77 -12.59 -4.36 -7.14
N LYS A 78 -13.61 -4.53 -6.30
CA LYS A 78 -14.44 -3.43 -5.77
C LYS A 78 -13.95 -2.89 -4.43
N SER A 79 -12.98 -3.53 -3.79
CA SER A 79 -12.43 -3.01 -2.54
C SER A 79 -11.54 -1.80 -2.79
N GLY A 80 -11.40 -0.95 -1.78
CA GLY A 80 -10.50 0.20 -1.82
C GLY A 80 -9.04 -0.22 -1.99
N GLN A 81 -8.29 0.54 -2.78
CA GLN A 81 -6.87 0.30 -3.00
C GLN A 81 -6.06 0.59 -1.72
N TYR A 82 -5.03 -0.21 -1.45
CA TYR A 82 -4.09 0.04 -0.37
C TYR A 82 -3.00 1.00 -0.84
N ILE A 83 -2.72 2.05 -0.06
CA ILE A 83 -1.67 3.00 -0.40
C ILE A 83 -0.27 2.35 -0.31
N SER A 84 0.66 2.84 -1.12
CA SER A 84 2.09 2.47 -1.05
C SER A 84 2.98 3.62 -0.59
N THR A 85 2.40 4.79 -0.37
CA THR A 85 3.10 6.01 0.05
C THR A 85 3.67 5.91 1.46
N ILE A 86 2.99 5.18 2.36
CA ILE A 86 3.43 4.94 3.74
C ILE A 86 3.22 3.47 4.06
N LEU A 87 4.29 2.79 4.50
CA LEU A 87 4.25 1.39 4.89
C LEU A 87 4.86 1.23 6.28
N ILE A 88 4.19 0.48 7.14
CA ILE A 88 4.67 0.15 8.49
C ILE A 88 4.71 -1.36 8.60
N MET A 89 5.92 -1.91 8.72
CA MET A 89 6.17 -3.34 8.61
C MET A 89 7.12 -3.80 9.72
N ARG A 90 6.79 -4.94 10.35
CA ARG A 90 7.71 -5.68 11.21
C ARG A 90 8.36 -6.79 10.37
N LYS A 91 9.67 -6.97 10.48
CA LYS A 91 10.36 -8.08 9.79
C LYS A 91 10.00 -9.41 10.45
N CYS A 92 9.20 -10.21 9.75
CA CYS A 92 8.80 -11.57 10.13
C CYS A 92 8.64 -12.40 8.85
N ASP A 93 8.42 -13.71 8.97
CA ASP A 93 8.34 -14.61 7.82
C ASP A 93 7.34 -14.11 6.77
N ALA A 94 6.14 -13.69 7.18
CA ALA A 94 5.11 -13.20 6.27
C ALA A 94 5.54 -11.93 5.50
N THR A 95 6.20 -10.98 6.15
CA THR A 95 6.68 -9.77 5.48
C THR A 95 7.93 -10.00 4.65
N ILE A 96 8.78 -10.97 5.02
CA ILE A 96 9.92 -11.39 4.19
C ILE A 96 9.39 -11.97 2.88
N GLU A 97 8.46 -12.93 2.94
CA GLU A 97 7.81 -13.53 1.77
C GLU A 97 7.14 -12.47 0.88
N LEU A 98 6.32 -11.59 1.48
CA LEU A 98 5.66 -10.49 0.78
C LEU A 98 6.64 -9.58 0.01
N ILE A 99 7.76 -9.20 0.65
CA ILE A 99 8.75 -8.30 0.04
C ILE A 99 9.58 -9.04 -1.01
N ASP A 100 9.85 -10.32 -0.83
CA ASP A 100 10.55 -11.14 -1.81
C ASP A 100 9.69 -11.36 -3.07
N ASP A 101 8.41 -11.64 -2.92
CA ASP A 101 7.46 -11.74 -4.02
C ASP A 101 7.35 -10.43 -4.78
N TYR A 102 7.16 -9.31 -4.06
CA TYR A 102 7.12 -8.00 -4.70
C TYR A 102 8.40 -7.66 -5.46
N TYR A 103 9.57 -7.94 -4.89
CA TYR A 103 10.86 -7.75 -5.56
C TYR A 103 10.99 -8.64 -6.80
N ASN A 104 10.59 -9.91 -6.72
CA ASN A 104 10.61 -10.84 -7.84
C ASN A 104 9.70 -10.35 -8.98
N ILE A 105 8.49 -9.91 -8.69
CA ILE A 105 7.57 -9.33 -9.69
C ILE A 105 8.22 -8.10 -10.34
N ALA A 106 8.76 -7.18 -9.54
CA ALA A 106 9.39 -5.95 -10.06
C ALA A 106 10.58 -6.22 -10.98
N THR A 107 11.34 -7.30 -10.74
CA THR A 107 12.52 -7.62 -11.54
C THR A 107 12.22 -8.50 -12.75
N THR A 108 11.18 -9.32 -12.71
CA THR A 108 10.83 -10.26 -13.79
C THR A 108 9.69 -9.79 -14.67
N ARG A 109 8.82 -8.92 -14.14
CA ARG A 109 7.62 -8.41 -14.79
C ARG A 109 7.51 -6.89 -14.67
N SER A 110 8.59 -6.20 -14.98
CA SER A 110 8.64 -4.72 -14.97
C SER A 110 7.60 -4.06 -15.90
N ASP A 111 7.11 -4.81 -16.90
CA ASP A 111 6.03 -4.42 -17.78
C ASP A 111 4.74 -4.07 -17.01
N LEU A 112 4.45 -4.79 -15.92
CA LEU A 112 3.27 -4.56 -15.07
C LEU A 112 3.32 -3.23 -14.29
N PHE A 113 4.51 -2.61 -14.19
CA PHE A 113 4.71 -1.32 -13.51
C PHE A 113 4.68 -0.11 -14.47
N SER A 114 4.09 -0.28 -15.65
CA SER A 114 4.06 0.74 -16.71
C SER A 114 2.66 0.94 -17.26
N ASP A 115 2.48 1.97 -18.11
CA ASP A 115 1.20 2.32 -18.73
C ASP A 115 0.91 1.54 -20.02
N ILE A 116 1.77 0.59 -20.40
CA ILE A 116 1.65 -0.10 -21.70
C ILE A 116 0.34 -0.87 -21.87
N TYR A 117 -0.31 -1.26 -20.76
CA TYR A 117 -1.59 -1.99 -20.77
C TYR A 117 -2.82 -1.11 -20.56
N ASN A 118 -2.66 0.21 -20.40
CA ASN A 118 -3.78 1.11 -20.13
C ASN A 118 -4.75 1.17 -21.33
N VAL A 119 -4.23 1.14 -22.54
CA VAL A 119 -5.03 1.23 -23.78
C VAL A 119 -5.82 -0.03 -24.10
N ASP A 120 -5.37 -1.18 -23.61
CA ASP A 120 -6.00 -2.49 -23.84
C ASP A 120 -6.92 -2.92 -22.69
N ASN A 121 -7.09 -2.06 -21.68
CA ASN A 121 -7.89 -2.37 -20.52
C ASN A 121 -9.39 -2.40 -20.87
N LYS A 122 -10.08 -3.47 -20.49
CA LYS A 122 -11.50 -3.71 -20.84
C LYS A 122 -12.47 -3.31 -19.73
N THR A 123 -11.98 -3.11 -18.53
CA THR A 123 -12.81 -2.70 -17.39
C THR A 123 -13.38 -1.29 -17.62
N PRO A 124 -14.71 -1.12 -17.75
CA PRO A 124 -15.32 0.17 -18.14
C PRO A 124 -15.09 1.31 -17.12
N THR A 125 -14.86 0.95 -15.87
CA THR A 125 -14.62 1.89 -14.77
C THR A 125 -13.15 2.26 -14.60
N PHE A 126 -12.25 1.65 -15.36
CA PHE A 126 -10.82 1.92 -15.32
C PHE A 126 -10.53 3.38 -15.68
N ARG A 127 -9.63 3.99 -14.93
CA ARG A 127 -9.24 5.41 -15.08
C ARG A 127 -7.78 5.56 -15.44
N ASP A 128 -6.91 4.90 -14.68
CA ASP A 128 -5.47 4.98 -14.84
C ASP A 128 -4.77 3.91 -14.02
N HIS A 129 -3.56 3.49 -14.41
CA HIS A 129 -2.78 2.52 -13.67
C HIS A 129 -1.89 3.21 -12.61
N ARG A 130 -1.91 2.71 -11.38
CA ARG A 130 -1.07 3.23 -10.29
C ARG A 130 0.19 2.41 -10.05
N HIS A 131 0.68 1.76 -11.08
CA HIS A 131 1.99 1.10 -11.12
C HIS A 131 2.29 0.24 -9.89
N ASP A 132 3.28 0.62 -9.12
CA ASP A 132 3.75 -0.05 -7.92
C ASP A 132 2.65 -0.19 -6.85
N GLN A 133 1.82 0.83 -6.68
CA GLN A 133 0.71 0.79 -5.72
C GLN A 133 -0.33 -0.27 -6.09
N SER A 134 -0.70 -0.37 -7.37
CA SER A 134 -1.68 -1.36 -7.84
C SER A 134 -1.21 -2.79 -7.57
N ILE A 135 0.05 -3.09 -7.91
CA ILE A 135 0.63 -4.41 -7.72
C ILE A 135 0.78 -4.73 -6.24
N PHE A 136 1.33 -3.79 -5.46
CA PHE A 136 1.56 -4.03 -4.04
C PHE A 136 0.26 -4.06 -3.22
N SER A 137 -0.79 -3.35 -3.67
CA SER A 137 -2.11 -3.43 -3.06
C SER A 137 -2.70 -4.83 -3.18
N ILE A 138 -2.72 -5.40 -4.40
CA ILE A 138 -3.24 -6.74 -4.63
C ILE A 138 -2.41 -7.79 -3.87
N LEU A 139 -1.09 -7.71 -3.95
CA LEU A 139 -0.21 -8.65 -3.29
C LEU A 139 -0.48 -8.69 -1.77
N ARG A 140 -0.63 -7.52 -1.12
CA ARG A 140 -0.99 -7.44 0.30
C ARG A 140 -2.39 -7.97 0.63
N LYS A 141 -3.33 -7.90 -0.31
CA LYS A 141 -4.66 -8.52 -0.14
C LYS A 141 -4.58 -10.04 -0.18
N GLN A 142 -3.71 -10.61 -1.01
CA GLN A 142 -3.50 -12.05 -1.10
C GLN A 142 -2.70 -12.61 0.09
N HIS A 143 -1.62 -11.93 0.49
CA HIS A 143 -0.81 -12.34 1.65
C HIS A 143 -1.50 -12.09 2.99
N GLY A 144 -2.43 -11.14 3.04
CA GLY A 144 -3.06 -10.66 4.26
C GLY A 144 -2.27 -9.51 4.90
N SER A 145 -3.01 -8.59 5.51
CA SER A 145 -2.47 -7.44 6.23
C SER A 145 -3.47 -6.95 7.27
N VAL A 146 -3.02 -6.15 8.24
CA VAL A 146 -3.96 -5.40 9.08
C VAL A 146 -4.45 -4.20 8.29
N VAL A 147 -5.74 -4.17 8.00
CA VAL A 147 -6.36 -3.09 7.21
C VAL A 147 -6.86 -2.00 8.14
N LEU A 148 -6.42 -0.78 7.91
CA LEU A 148 -6.95 0.43 8.54
C LEU A 148 -7.49 1.37 7.46
N PRO A 149 -8.55 2.15 7.74
CA PRO A 149 -8.92 3.26 6.87
C PRO A 149 -7.72 4.19 6.66
N ASP A 150 -7.58 4.75 5.45
CA ASP A 150 -6.49 5.68 5.20
C ASP A 150 -6.70 6.98 5.97
N GLU A 151 -5.84 7.20 6.96
CA GLU A 151 -5.77 8.39 7.79
C GLU A 151 -4.51 9.23 7.49
N THR A 152 -3.74 8.84 6.48
CA THR A 152 -2.43 9.43 6.17
C THR A 152 -2.48 10.50 5.08
N TRP A 153 -3.66 10.79 4.57
CA TRP A 153 -3.89 11.74 3.50
C TRP A 153 -4.97 12.75 3.86
N THR A 154 -4.76 14.02 3.49
CA THR A 154 -5.81 15.04 3.56
C THR A 154 -6.73 14.93 2.34
N TYR A 155 -7.89 14.33 2.51
CA TYR A 155 -8.98 14.46 1.54
C TYR A 155 -9.62 15.84 1.66
N ASN A 156 -10.28 16.28 0.59
CA ASN A 156 -10.97 17.57 0.50
C ASN A 156 -11.72 17.91 1.80
N GLY A 157 -11.27 18.94 2.51
CA GLY A 157 -11.92 19.47 3.71
C GLY A 157 -11.26 19.08 5.05
N LEU A 158 -10.26 18.20 5.10
CA LEU A 158 -9.46 18.00 6.29
C LEU A 158 -8.45 19.15 6.44
N ASN A 159 -8.45 19.79 7.60
CA ASN A 159 -7.47 20.81 7.96
C ASN A 159 -6.23 20.13 8.55
N TRP A 160 -5.09 20.82 8.52
CA TRP A 160 -3.87 20.39 9.21
C TRP A 160 -4.09 20.08 10.69
N SER A 161 -5.09 20.72 11.32
CA SER A 161 -5.49 20.45 12.70
C SER A 161 -5.97 19.03 12.91
N ASP A 162 -6.58 18.42 11.89
CA ASP A 162 -7.17 17.09 11.96
C ASP A 162 -6.09 16.00 11.89
N LEU A 163 -4.92 16.34 11.34
CA LEU A 163 -3.75 15.46 11.25
C LEU A 163 -2.79 15.56 12.44
N LYS A 164 -3.11 16.38 13.45
CA LYS A 164 -2.18 16.60 14.59
C LYS A 164 -1.78 15.31 15.32
N HIS A 165 -2.61 14.29 15.27
CA HIS A 165 -2.33 13.01 15.91
C HIS A 165 -1.75 11.95 14.96
N ILE A 166 -1.70 12.22 13.65
CA ILE A 166 -1.16 11.28 12.67
C ILE A 166 0.37 11.43 12.60
N PRO A 167 1.14 10.35 12.77
CA PRO A 167 2.61 10.42 12.88
C PRO A 167 3.31 10.73 11.55
N ILE A 168 2.77 10.23 10.44
CA ILE A 168 3.31 10.43 9.11
C ILE A 168 2.12 10.62 8.16
N PHE A 169 2.16 11.65 7.35
CA PHE A 169 1.10 11.91 6.38
C PHE A 169 1.66 12.48 5.08
N SER A 170 1.00 12.16 4.00
CA SER A 170 1.32 12.65 2.68
C SER A 170 0.76 14.06 2.49
N SER A 171 1.61 15.00 2.11
CA SER A 171 1.19 16.34 1.73
C SER A 171 1.74 16.65 0.35
N ARG A 172 0.92 16.60 -0.68
CA ARG A 172 1.29 17.15 -1.97
C ARG A 172 1.10 18.67 -1.94
N ILE A 173 2.02 19.38 -1.27
CA ILE A 173 2.09 20.83 -1.42
C ILE A 173 2.65 21.09 -2.80
N ARG A 174 1.77 21.46 -3.73
CA ARG A 174 2.20 22.03 -5.02
C ARG A 174 2.60 23.48 -4.74
N GLY A 175 3.89 23.77 -4.83
CA GLY A 175 4.39 25.15 -4.86
C GLY A 175 3.92 25.88 -6.12
#